data_5d7816685f5c3c325adf80a59b053477
#
_entry.id   5d7816685f5c3c325adf80a59b053477
#
_cell.length_a   1.000
_cell.length_b   1.000
_cell.length_c   1.000
_cell.angle_alpha   90.00
_cell.angle_beta   90.00
_cell.angle_gamma   90.00
#
_symmetry.space_group_name_H-M   'P 1'
#
loop_
_entity.id
_entity.type
_entity.pdbx_description
1 polymer ?
#
loop_
_entity_poly.entity_id
_entity_poly.type
_entity_poly.pdbx_seq_one_letter_code
_entity_poly.pdbx_strand_id
1 'polypeptide(L)'
;MGIFNKAKGLETGTRIPEFQLKDQNGIWVKLPEAILQKGAVIYFYPKNESGVCTKEACAFRDNFETFSDMGFQVIGINNASVENHKAFQKNHRLPFTLLSDPGNKVLKMFGIRNVLFLTGRETFVLDKEGMILHKFRDFLNGEKHIQEALKILKNY
;
A
#
# COMPACT_ATOMS: atom_id res chain seq x y z
N MET A 1 -3.82 17.62 22.82
CA MET A 1 -4.54 16.48 22.18
C MET A 1 -4.09 16.25 20.75
N GLY A 2 -4.17 17.24 19.89
CA GLY A 2 -3.87 17.10 18.47
C GLY A 2 -2.44 16.66 18.15
N ILE A 3 -1.46 17.04 18.94
CA ILE A 3 -0.05 16.73 18.71
C ILE A 3 0.20 15.22 18.82
N PHE A 4 -0.38 14.58 19.83
CA PHE A 4 -0.21 13.14 20.04
C PHE A 4 -0.97 12.31 19.01
N ASN A 5 -2.15 12.78 18.58
CA ASN A 5 -2.94 12.08 17.57
C ASN A 5 -2.26 12.08 16.20
N LYS A 6 -1.61 13.20 15.84
CA LYS A 6 -0.87 13.30 14.58
C LYS A 6 0.30 12.33 14.50
N ALA A 7 0.85 11.92 15.62
CA ALA A 7 2.00 11.03 15.69
C ALA A 7 1.63 9.56 15.49
N LYS A 8 0.37 9.19 15.59
CA LYS A 8 -0.07 7.78 15.57
C LYS A 8 -0.44 7.27 14.18
N GLY A 9 -0.57 8.15 13.20
CA GLY A 9 -1.05 7.77 11.88
C GLY A 9 -2.56 7.52 11.86
N LEU A 10 -3.05 7.04 10.72
CA LEU A 10 -4.47 6.75 10.54
C LEU A 10 -4.85 5.46 11.25
N GLU A 11 -6.00 5.48 11.89
CA GLU A 11 -6.49 4.36 12.69
C GLU A 11 -7.58 3.56 11.97
N THR A 12 -7.72 2.30 12.35
CA THR A 12 -8.83 1.44 11.94
C THR A 12 -10.15 2.12 12.28
N GLY A 13 -11.11 2.05 11.38
CA GLY A 13 -12.41 2.67 11.55
C GLY A 13 -12.50 4.12 11.05
N THR A 14 -11.39 4.66 10.55
CA THR A 14 -11.39 5.99 9.91
C THR A 14 -11.28 5.85 8.40
N ARG A 15 -11.74 6.87 7.69
CA ARG A 15 -11.62 6.92 6.23
C ARG A 15 -10.29 7.52 5.84
N ILE A 16 -9.65 6.98 4.78
CA ILE A 16 -8.43 7.57 4.25
C ILE A 16 -8.72 8.97 3.65
N PRO A 17 -7.75 9.90 3.68
CA PRO A 17 -7.89 11.15 2.95
C PRO A 17 -7.91 10.89 1.44
N GLU A 18 -8.60 11.74 0.69
CA GLU A 18 -8.56 11.67 -0.77
C GLU A 18 -7.17 12.09 -1.25
N PHE A 19 -6.65 11.38 -2.24
CA PHE A 19 -5.40 11.73 -2.88
C PHE A 19 -5.37 11.18 -4.30
N GLN A 20 -4.47 11.70 -5.13
CA GLN A 20 -4.22 11.16 -6.45
C GLN A 20 -2.72 11.09 -6.72
N LEU A 21 -2.28 10.00 -7.31
CA LEU A 21 -0.90 9.73 -7.67
C LEU A 21 -0.86 9.06 -9.04
N LYS A 22 0.27 9.20 -9.74
CA LYS A 22 0.47 8.52 -11.03
C LYS A 22 0.87 7.07 -10.80
N ASP A 23 0.31 6.18 -11.61
CA ASP A 23 0.71 4.77 -11.60
C ASP A 23 1.99 4.56 -12.44
N GLN A 24 2.39 3.30 -12.60
CA GLN A 24 3.59 2.93 -13.35
C GLN A 24 3.50 3.24 -14.85
N ASN A 25 2.33 3.58 -15.36
CA ASN A 25 2.10 3.99 -16.73
C ASN A 25 1.93 5.50 -16.88
N GLY A 26 2.08 6.26 -15.80
CA GLY A 26 1.91 7.69 -15.77
C GLY A 26 0.46 8.15 -15.74
N ILE A 27 -0.47 7.26 -15.47
CA ILE A 27 -1.91 7.56 -15.41
C ILE A 27 -2.29 7.93 -13.98
N TRP A 28 -3.04 9.03 -13.83
CA TRP A 28 -3.52 9.47 -12.52
C TRP A 28 -4.54 8.49 -11.94
N VAL A 29 -4.32 8.10 -10.70
CA VAL A 29 -5.23 7.24 -9.91
C VAL A 29 -5.67 8.02 -8.69
N LYS A 30 -6.96 8.22 -8.55
CA LYS A 30 -7.55 8.94 -7.41
C LYS A 30 -8.19 7.94 -6.45
N LEU A 31 -7.81 8.00 -5.19
CA LEU A 31 -8.33 7.11 -4.15
C LEU A 31 -9.11 7.92 -3.10
N PRO A 32 -10.18 7.38 -2.57
CA PRO A 32 -10.69 6.00 -2.70
C PRO A 32 -11.53 5.72 -3.95
N GLU A 33 -11.76 6.71 -4.79
CA GLU A 33 -12.65 6.62 -5.97
C GLU A 33 -12.30 5.45 -6.90
N ALA A 34 -11.01 5.14 -7.07
CA ALA A 34 -10.55 4.08 -7.97
C ALA A 34 -10.72 2.67 -7.39
N ILE A 35 -11.27 2.53 -6.20
CA ILE A 35 -11.59 1.21 -5.62
C ILE A 35 -12.88 0.74 -6.26
N LEU A 36 -12.79 -0.28 -7.13
CA LEU A 36 -13.89 -0.69 -7.99
C LEU A 36 -14.72 -1.85 -7.46
N GLN A 37 -14.19 -2.64 -6.52
CA GLN A 37 -14.87 -3.82 -6.00
C GLN A 37 -15.14 -3.67 -4.50
N LYS A 38 -14.87 -4.73 -3.73
CA LYS A 38 -15.13 -4.71 -2.29
C LYS A 38 -14.17 -3.83 -1.51
N GLY A 39 -12.94 -3.67 -2.02
CA GLY A 39 -11.95 -2.86 -1.35
C GLY A 39 -10.58 -2.97 -1.97
N ALA A 40 -9.57 -2.53 -1.22
CA ALA A 40 -8.18 -2.55 -1.66
C ALA A 40 -7.24 -2.84 -0.50
N VAL A 41 -6.12 -3.45 -0.82
CA VAL A 41 -4.98 -3.57 0.07
C VAL A 41 -3.95 -2.58 -0.43
N ILE A 42 -3.64 -1.56 0.36
CA ILE A 42 -2.61 -0.57 0.03
C ILE A 42 -1.42 -0.84 0.93
N TYR A 43 -0.23 -0.99 0.34
CA TYR A 43 0.98 -1.14 1.14
C TYR A 43 2.01 -0.07 0.79
N PHE A 44 2.54 0.56 1.82
CA PHE A 44 3.66 1.50 1.73
C PHE A 44 4.95 0.74 2.01
N TYR A 45 5.96 0.97 1.18
CA TYR A 45 7.24 0.27 1.31
C TYR A 45 8.39 1.21 0.97
N PRO A 46 9.60 1.00 1.55
CA PRO A 46 10.68 1.99 1.45
C PRO A 46 11.27 2.17 0.07
N LYS A 47 11.55 1.08 -0.65
CA LYS A 47 12.37 1.19 -1.86
C LYS A 47 12.16 0.02 -2.81
N ASN A 48 12.02 0.30 -4.11
CA ASN A 48 12.02 -0.72 -5.15
C ASN A 48 13.37 -1.44 -5.18
N GLU A 49 13.34 -2.73 -5.53
CA GLU A 49 14.52 -3.60 -5.67
C GLU A 49 15.33 -3.84 -4.39
N SER A 50 14.89 -3.37 -3.22
CA SER A 50 15.49 -3.81 -1.97
C SER A 50 15.03 -5.23 -1.65
N GLY A 51 15.83 -5.99 -0.87
CA GLY A 51 15.55 -7.39 -0.60
C GLY A 51 14.18 -7.64 0.03
N VAL A 52 13.85 -6.93 1.10
CA VAL A 52 12.57 -7.09 1.80
C VAL A 52 11.40 -6.59 0.95
N CYS A 53 11.56 -5.46 0.26
CA CYS A 53 10.51 -4.90 -0.59
C CYS A 53 10.23 -5.79 -1.79
N THR A 54 11.26 -6.38 -2.40
CA THR A 54 11.08 -7.31 -3.51
C THR A 54 10.35 -8.57 -3.06
N LYS A 55 10.71 -9.12 -1.90
CA LYS A 55 10.00 -10.28 -1.32
C LYS A 55 8.53 -9.96 -1.04
N GLU A 56 8.25 -8.79 -0.49
CA GLU A 56 6.89 -8.35 -0.22
C GLU A 56 6.08 -8.25 -1.53
N ALA A 57 6.63 -7.58 -2.54
CA ALA A 57 5.97 -7.42 -3.83
C ALA A 57 5.72 -8.78 -4.50
N CYS A 58 6.71 -9.67 -4.47
CA CYS A 58 6.57 -11.00 -5.06
C CYS A 58 5.55 -11.86 -4.29
N ALA A 59 5.46 -11.70 -2.97
CA ALA A 59 4.45 -12.40 -2.17
C ALA A 59 3.03 -11.90 -2.49
N PHE A 60 2.86 -10.60 -2.70
CA PHE A 60 1.58 -10.07 -3.20
C PHE A 60 1.27 -10.60 -4.60
N ARG A 61 2.28 -10.64 -5.49
CA ARG A 61 2.11 -11.21 -6.83
C ARG A 61 1.66 -12.66 -6.78
N ASP A 62 2.33 -13.47 -5.96
CA ASP A 62 2.05 -14.91 -5.86
C ASP A 62 0.66 -15.19 -5.26
N ASN A 63 0.10 -14.24 -4.52
CA ASN A 63 -1.24 -14.35 -3.94
C ASN A 63 -2.26 -13.44 -4.64
N PHE A 64 -1.91 -12.87 -5.78
CA PHE A 64 -2.74 -11.88 -6.45
C PHE A 64 -4.14 -12.41 -6.79
N GLU A 65 -4.23 -13.63 -7.31
CA GLU A 65 -5.52 -14.23 -7.66
C GLU A 65 -6.41 -14.38 -6.42
N THR A 66 -5.82 -14.73 -5.28
CA THR A 66 -6.56 -14.84 -4.02
C THR A 66 -7.18 -13.50 -3.63
N PHE A 67 -6.40 -12.41 -3.68
CA PHE A 67 -6.93 -11.08 -3.39
C PHE A 67 -8.02 -10.69 -4.40
N SER A 68 -7.77 -10.92 -5.68
CA SER A 68 -8.71 -10.59 -6.74
C SER A 68 -10.01 -11.36 -6.60
N ASP A 69 -9.94 -12.66 -6.31
CA ASP A 69 -11.12 -13.50 -6.09
C ASP A 69 -11.95 -13.04 -4.89
N MET A 70 -11.28 -12.49 -3.88
CA MET A 70 -11.95 -11.91 -2.71
C MET A 70 -12.52 -10.51 -2.99
N GLY A 71 -12.27 -9.95 -4.17
CA GLY A 71 -12.75 -8.61 -4.56
C GLY A 71 -11.87 -7.46 -4.08
N PHE A 72 -10.58 -7.72 -3.80
CA PHE A 72 -9.67 -6.70 -3.29
C PHE A 72 -8.53 -6.44 -4.26
N GLN A 73 -8.33 -5.16 -4.58
CA GLN A 73 -7.21 -4.69 -5.39
C GLN A 73 -5.96 -4.62 -4.51
N VAL A 74 -4.78 -4.77 -5.13
CA VAL A 74 -3.49 -4.58 -4.46
C VAL A 74 -2.83 -3.35 -5.05
N ILE A 75 -2.37 -2.43 -4.19
CA ILE A 75 -1.74 -1.18 -4.60
C ILE A 75 -0.50 -0.95 -3.73
N GLY A 76 0.67 -0.85 -4.37
CA GLY A 76 1.91 -0.50 -3.69
C GLY A 76 2.22 0.98 -3.87
N ILE A 77 2.73 1.64 -2.83
CA ILE A 77 3.05 3.08 -2.87
C ILE A 77 4.43 3.33 -2.27
N ASN A 78 5.27 4.06 -3.01
CA ASN A 78 6.48 4.65 -2.46
C ASN A 78 6.88 5.88 -3.29
N ASN A 79 8.00 6.51 -2.94
CA ASN A 79 8.44 7.76 -3.57
C ASN A 79 9.27 7.58 -4.84
N ALA A 80 9.35 6.37 -5.38
CA ALA A 80 10.05 6.14 -6.63
C ALA A 80 9.33 6.83 -7.80
N SER A 81 10.08 7.12 -8.86
CA SER A 81 9.51 7.70 -10.08
C SER A 81 8.60 6.73 -10.82
N VAL A 82 7.77 7.26 -11.70
CA VAL A 82 6.93 6.44 -12.59
C VAL A 82 7.79 5.44 -13.37
N GLU A 83 8.91 5.89 -13.92
CA GLU A 83 9.83 5.06 -14.70
C GLU A 83 10.43 3.93 -13.87
N ASN A 84 10.80 4.24 -12.62
CA ASN A 84 11.36 3.25 -11.71
C ASN A 84 10.30 2.20 -11.33
N HIS A 85 9.07 2.63 -11.09
CA HIS A 85 7.95 1.72 -10.83
C HIS A 85 7.67 0.81 -12.02
N LYS A 86 7.74 1.36 -13.22
CA LYS A 86 7.52 0.56 -14.43
C LYS A 86 8.58 -0.52 -14.58
N ALA A 87 9.84 -0.18 -14.32
CA ALA A 87 10.93 -1.15 -14.35
C ALA A 87 10.76 -2.22 -13.28
N PHE A 88 10.41 -1.83 -12.06
CA PHE A 88 10.18 -2.76 -10.95
C PHE A 88 9.04 -3.73 -11.28
N GLN A 89 7.92 -3.21 -11.79
CA GLN A 89 6.78 -4.02 -12.21
C GLN A 89 7.20 -5.04 -13.27
N LYS A 90 7.93 -4.59 -14.27
CA LYS A 90 8.38 -5.46 -15.38
C LYS A 90 9.34 -6.52 -14.90
N ASN A 91 10.34 -6.13 -14.08
CA ASN A 91 11.38 -7.04 -13.61
C ASN A 91 10.84 -8.19 -12.78
N HIS A 92 9.78 -7.94 -12.04
CA HIS A 92 9.19 -8.93 -11.13
C HIS A 92 7.80 -9.39 -11.55
N ARG A 93 7.33 -8.98 -12.73
CA ARG A 93 6.02 -9.36 -13.30
C ARG A 93 4.87 -9.11 -12.32
N LEU A 94 4.84 -7.91 -11.77
CA LEU A 94 3.81 -7.54 -10.79
C LEU A 94 2.49 -7.22 -11.50
N PRO A 95 1.39 -7.93 -11.19
CA PRO A 95 0.10 -7.72 -11.88
C PRO A 95 -0.74 -6.61 -11.27
N PHE A 96 -0.21 -5.85 -10.33
CA PHE A 96 -0.97 -4.83 -9.60
C PHE A 96 -0.37 -3.44 -9.79
N THR A 97 -1.10 -2.44 -9.33
CA THR A 97 -0.75 -1.03 -9.49
C THR A 97 0.34 -0.61 -8.50
N LEU A 98 1.31 0.15 -9.00
CA LEU A 98 2.32 0.82 -8.18
C LEU A 98 2.14 2.33 -8.36
N LEU A 99 1.99 3.06 -7.27
CA LEU A 99 1.79 4.51 -7.30
C LEU A 99 3.05 5.25 -6.87
N SER A 100 3.38 6.29 -7.64
CA SER A 100 4.52 7.16 -7.38
C SER A 100 4.09 8.31 -6.47
N ASP A 101 4.71 8.39 -5.29
CA ASP A 101 4.43 9.41 -4.26
C ASP A 101 5.66 10.30 -4.06
N PRO A 102 5.95 11.24 -4.99
CA PRO A 102 7.14 12.07 -4.87
C PRO A 102 7.10 12.90 -3.60
N GLY A 103 8.24 12.92 -2.89
CA GLY A 103 8.36 13.64 -1.63
C GLY A 103 7.62 13.01 -0.47
N ASN A 104 7.11 11.79 -0.63
CA ASN A 104 6.36 11.07 0.44
C ASN A 104 5.16 11.85 0.95
N LYS A 105 4.48 12.59 0.08
CA LYS A 105 3.31 13.42 0.47
C LYS A 105 2.18 12.58 1.05
N VAL A 106 1.80 11.51 0.34
CA VAL A 106 0.71 10.63 0.77
C VAL A 106 1.12 9.82 1.98
N LEU A 107 2.38 9.37 2.02
CA LEU A 107 2.92 8.71 3.21
C LEU A 107 2.69 9.56 4.46
N LYS A 108 2.99 10.85 4.38
CA LYS A 108 2.79 11.80 5.48
C LYS A 108 1.33 12.00 5.82
N MET A 109 0.46 12.03 4.80
CA MET A 109 -1.00 12.12 5.01
C MET A 109 -1.53 10.94 5.82
N PHE A 110 -0.93 9.75 5.64
CA PHE A 110 -1.30 8.56 6.40
C PHE A 110 -0.62 8.51 7.77
N GLY A 111 0.22 9.49 8.09
CA GLY A 111 0.91 9.56 9.38
C GLY A 111 1.95 8.47 9.58
N ILE A 112 2.47 7.91 8.50
CA ILE A 112 3.49 6.86 8.57
C ILE A 112 4.83 7.51 8.84
N ARG A 113 5.54 7.03 9.88
CA ARG A 113 6.83 7.57 10.27
C ARG A 113 7.98 6.89 9.55
N ASN A 114 9.00 7.69 9.25
CA ASN A 114 10.30 7.15 8.86
C ASN A 114 11.03 6.66 10.10
N VAL A 115 11.72 5.54 9.97
CA VAL A 115 12.56 4.98 11.05
C VAL A 115 13.97 4.85 10.51
N LEU A 116 14.93 5.53 11.16
CA LEU A 116 16.36 5.47 10.79
C LEU A 116 16.59 5.72 9.29
N PHE A 117 16.01 6.81 8.77
CA PHE A 117 16.10 7.21 7.36
C PHE A 117 15.36 6.28 6.39
N LEU A 118 14.65 5.27 6.89
CA LEU A 118 13.84 4.39 6.07
C LEU A 118 12.38 4.78 6.17
N THR A 119 11.70 4.81 5.02
CA THR A 119 10.26 4.96 4.97
C THR A 119 9.61 3.77 5.69
N GLY A 120 8.57 4.04 6.45
CA GLY A 120 7.85 3.00 7.16
C GLY A 120 7.22 1.97 6.22
N ARG A 121 7.14 0.73 6.68
CA ARG A 121 6.46 -0.35 5.97
C ARG A 121 5.14 -0.62 6.65
N GLU A 122 4.06 -0.22 6.00
CA GLU A 122 2.73 -0.31 6.59
C GLU A 122 1.70 -0.72 5.53
N THR A 123 0.82 -1.64 5.88
CA THR A 123 -0.23 -2.14 4.99
C THR A 123 -1.60 -1.82 5.57
N PHE A 124 -2.48 -1.30 4.72
CA PHE A 124 -3.85 -0.96 5.07
C PHE A 124 -4.81 -1.80 4.23
N VAL A 125 -5.81 -2.38 4.89
CA VAL A 125 -6.93 -3.02 4.20
C VAL A 125 -8.11 -2.06 4.26
N LEU A 126 -8.64 -1.70 3.10
CA LEU A 126 -9.70 -0.69 2.96
C LEU A 126 -10.95 -1.33 2.37
N ASP A 127 -12.13 -0.84 2.76
CA ASP A 127 -13.36 -1.16 2.07
C ASP A 127 -13.51 -0.26 0.83
N LYS A 128 -14.64 -0.40 0.13
CA LYS A 128 -14.91 0.33 -1.11
C LYS A 128 -14.98 1.85 -0.93
N GLU A 129 -15.38 2.32 0.24
CA GLU A 129 -15.47 3.75 0.54
C GLU A 129 -14.16 4.33 1.08
N GLY A 130 -13.13 3.51 1.24
CA GLY A 130 -11.85 3.93 1.79
C GLY A 130 -11.78 3.90 3.31
N MET A 131 -12.71 3.19 3.96
CA MET A 131 -12.66 2.98 5.39
C MET A 131 -11.56 1.97 5.73
N ILE A 132 -10.72 2.27 6.71
CA ILE A 132 -9.64 1.38 7.14
C ILE A 132 -10.24 0.24 7.97
N LEU A 133 -10.16 -0.97 7.44
CA LEU A 133 -10.63 -2.18 8.11
C LEU A 133 -9.56 -2.78 8.99
N HIS A 134 -8.30 -2.64 8.59
CA HIS A 134 -7.15 -3.18 9.30
C HIS A 134 -5.88 -2.47 8.86
N LYS A 135 -4.89 -2.38 9.75
CA LYS A 135 -3.56 -1.93 9.39
C LYS A 135 -2.51 -2.80 10.06
N PHE A 136 -1.38 -2.97 9.40
CA PHE A 136 -0.29 -3.81 9.87
C PHE A 136 1.05 -3.16 9.58
N ARG A 137 1.96 -3.23 10.53
CA ARG A 137 3.30 -2.66 10.44
C ARG A 137 4.35 -3.70 10.79
N ASP A 138 5.33 -3.89 9.89
CA ASP A 138 6.51 -4.70 10.15
C ASP A 138 7.60 -4.28 9.15
N PHE A 139 8.74 -3.80 9.66
CA PHE A 139 9.81 -3.29 8.80
C PHE A 139 10.66 -4.38 8.17
N LEU A 140 10.75 -5.55 8.78
CA LEU A 140 11.73 -6.57 8.43
C LEU A 140 11.13 -7.77 7.71
N ASN A 141 9.85 -7.99 7.82
CA ASN A 141 9.20 -9.17 7.24
C ASN A 141 8.05 -8.78 6.32
N GLY A 142 8.36 -8.66 5.02
CA GLY A 142 7.37 -8.29 4.03
C GLY A 142 6.26 -9.34 3.85
N GLU A 143 6.58 -10.62 4.02
CA GLU A 143 5.60 -11.70 3.85
C GLU A 143 4.50 -11.67 4.93
N LYS A 144 4.81 -11.20 6.13
CA LYS A 144 3.78 -11.04 7.17
C LYS A 144 2.67 -10.08 6.76
N HIS A 145 2.98 -9.08 5.95
CA HIS A 145 1.98 -8.13 5.46
C HIS A 145 0.91 -8.84 4.63
N ILE A 146 1.32 -9.79 3.80
CA ILE A 146 0.39 -10.55 2.96
C ILE A 146 -0.44 -11.48 3.82
N GLN A 147 0.19 -12.18 4.76
CA GLN A 147 -0.50 -13.11 5.66
C GLN A 147 -1.54 -12.40 6.52
N GLU A 148 -1.19 -11.22 7.07
CA GLU A 148 -2.13 -10.41 7.85
C GLU A 148 -3.31 -9.93 7.01
N ALA A 149 -3.04 -9.46 5.78
CA ALA A 149 -4.10 -9.03 4.87
C ALA A 149 -5.04 -10.18 4.55
N LEU A 150 -4.50 -11.34 4.17
CA LEU A 150 -5.32 -12.52 3.83
C LEU A 150 -6.16 -12.98 5.03
N LYS A 151 -5.59 -12.95 6.23
CA LYS A 151 -6.28 -13.34 7.46
C LYS A 151 -7.51 -12.46 7.70
N ILE A 152 -7.37 -11.17 7.51
CA ILE A 152 -8.48 -10.22 7.70
C ILE A 152 -9.54 -10.43 6.59
N LEU A 153 -9.12 -10.60 5.34
CA LEU A 153 -10.04 -10.75 4.22
C LEU A 153 -10.88 -12.03 4.28
N LYS A 154 -10.41 -13.07 4.94
CA LYS A 154 -11.21 -14.30 5.13
C LYS A 154 -12.49 -14.06 5.93
N ASN A 155 -12.58 -12.95 6.65
CA ASN A 155 -13.74 -12.61 7.47
C ASN A 155 -14.72 -11.65 6.75
N TYR A 156 -14.50 -11.38 5.46
CA TYR A 156 -15.35 -10.48 4.65
C TYR A 156 -16.01 -11.16 3.49
#